data_39ba6e9985522d8f6e3a66882f270997
#
_entry.id   39ba6e9985522d8f6e3a66882f270997
#
_cell.length_a   1.000
_cell.length_b   1.000
_cell.length_c   1.000
_cell.angle_alpha   90.00
_cell.angle_beta   90.00
_cell.angle_gamma   90.00
#
_symmetry.space_group_name_H-M   'P 1'
#
loop_
_entity.id
_entity.type
_entity.pdbx_description
1 polymer ?
#
loop_
_entity_poly.entity_id
_entity_poly.type
_entity_poly.pdbx_seq_one_letter_code
_entity_poly.pdbx_strand_id
1 'polypeptide(L)'
;MGKLTLYVEDFLASLEQYDETVKDGLKTELKKCALAVQRDAKKETPVDTGRLMGSIVTDTSNIEKYECEIGTNVEYAPYVEYGTYKMNARPFLRPAYHTNTKKLIQKVKNILGGK
;
A
#
# COMPACT_ATOMS: atom_id res chain seq x y z
N MET A 1 -14.54 -1.40 3.83
CA MET A 1 -14.18 -2.62 3.33
C MET A 1 -12.74 -2.74 3.15
N GLY A 2 -12.10 -3.67 2.70
CA GLY A 2 -10.69 -3.99 2.72
C GLY A 2 -9.77 -3.01 2.00
N LYS A 3 -9.78 -1.75 2.38
CA LYS A 3 -8.91 -0.74 1.79
C LYS A 3 -7.79 -0.38 2.72
N LEU A 4 -6.61 -0.16 2.14
CA LEU A 4 -5.48 0.43 2.85
C LEU A 4 -5.03 1.65 2.06
N THR A 5 -4.82 2.75 2.76
CA THR A 5 -4.36 3.98 2.15
C THR A 5 -2.97 4.28 2.67
N LEU A 6 -2.04 4.48 1.74
CA LEU A 6 -0.68 4.85 2.11
C LEU A 6 -0.62 6.36 2.28
N TYR A 7 -0.34 6.78 3.50
CA TYR A 7 -0.19 8.20 3.82
C TYR A 7 1.24 8.50 4.21
N VAL A 8 1.70 9.64 3.79
CA VAL A 8 3.00 10.16 4.24
C VAL A 8 2.81 11.55 4.84
N GLU A 9 1.70 11.72 5.54
CA GLU A 9 1.31 13.02 6.07
C GLU A 9 2.38 13.64 6.98
N ASP A 10 3.06 12.80 7.74
CA ASP A 10 4.08 13.29 8.65
C ASP A 10 5.25 13.94 7.90
N PHE A 11 5.40 13.60 6.63
CA PHE A 11 6.46 14.14 5.80
C PHE A 11 6.03 15.35 5.02
N LEU A 12 4.72 15.57 4.85
CA LEU A 12 4.25 16.62 3.93
C LEU A 12 4.79 17.99 4.28
N ALA A 13 4.77 18.32 5.56
CA ALA A 13 5.25 19.65 5.98
C ALA A 13 6.74 19.82 5.69
N SER A 14 7.52 18.76 5.85
CA SER A 14 8.96 18.86 5.64
C SER A 14 9.33 18.77 4.16
N LEU A 15 8.42 18.27 3.31
CA LEU A 15 8.73 18.10 1.89
C LEU A 15 8.79 19.42 1.13
N GLU A 16 8.18 20.46 1.66
CA GLU A 16 8.16 21.74 0.96
C GLU A 16 9.55 22.35 0.83
N GLN A 17 10.48 21.93 1.65
CA GLN A 17 11.85 22.46 1.57
C GLN A 17 12.68 21.78 0.48
N TYR A 18 12.14 20.74 -0.15
CA TYR A 18 12.86 20.01 -1.20
C TYR A 18 12.41 20.47 -2.57
N ASP A 19 13.28 20.31 -3.56
CA ASP A 19 12.94 20.73 -4.92
C ASP A 19 12.05 19.69 -5.60
N GLU A 20 11.62 20.02 -6.82
CA GLU A 20 10.69 19.17 -7.55
C GLU A 20 11.29 17.82 -7.94
N THR A 21 12.60 17.79 -8.18
CA THR A 21 13.26 16.54 -8.52
C THR A 21 13.13 15.52 -7.40
N VAL A 22 13.38 15.97 -6.17
CA VAL A 22 13.27 15.09 -5.00
C VAL A 22 11.80 14.68 -4.81
N LYS A 23 10.88 15.64 -4.93
CA LYS A 23 9.47 15.36 -4.76
C LYS A 23 8.97 14.34 -5.78
N ASP A 24 9.39 14.49 -7.03
CA ASP A 24 8.99 13.54 -8.07
C ASP A 24 9.55 12.14 -7.78
N GLY A 25 10.76 12.08 -7.26
CA GLY A 25 11.34 10.81 -6.87
C GLY A 25 10.54 10.13 -5.76
N LEU A 26 10.08 10.93 -4.79
CA LEU A 26 9.26 10.38 -3.70
C LEU A 26 7.94 9.85 -4.22
N LYS A 27 7.30 10.58 -5.14
CA LYS A 27 6.05 10.13 -5.73
C LYS A 27 6.24 8.83 -6.49
N THR A 28 7.35 8.72 -7.22
CA THR A 28 7.67 7.51 -7.95
C THR A 28 7.83 6.32 -7.02
N GLU A 29 8.56 6.51 -5.92
CA GLU A 29 8.75 5.42 -4.97
C GLU A 29 7.45 5.04 -4.28
N LEU A 30 6.59 6.02 -4.02
CA LEU A 30 5.29 5.74 -3.42
C LEU A 30 4.43 4.89 -4.35
N LYS A 31 4.40 5.22 -5.64
CA LYS A 31 3.68 4.42 -6.62
C LYS A 31 4.21 3.01 -6.69
N LYS A 32 5.53 2.85 -6.70
CA LYS A 32 6.15 1.53 -6.75
C LYS A 32 5.77 0.72 -5.51
N CYS A 33 5.76 1.37 -4.36
CA CYS A 33 5.37 0.70 -3.12
C CYS A 33 3.92 0.22 -3.19
N ALA A 34 3.02 1.09 -3.66
CA ALA A 34 1.61 0.73 -3.75
C ALA A 34 1.39 -0.46 -4.69
N LEU A 35 2.06 -0.44 -5.83
CA LEU A 35 1.93 -1.54 -6.79
C LEU A 35 2.53 -2.83 -6.23
N ALA A 36 3.61 -2.73 -5.45
CA ALA A 36 4.20 -3.89 -4.81
C ALA A 36 3.26 -4.47 -3.75
N VAL A 37 2.56 -3.60 -3.01
CA VAL A 37 1.56 -4.06 -2.05
C VAL A 37 0.46 -4.82 -2.77
N GLN A 38 -0.02 -4.29 -3.90
CA GLN A 38 -1.04 -4.96 -4.68
C GLN A 38 -0.57 -6.34 -5.14
N ARG A 39 0.64 -6.41 -5.69
CA ARG A 39 1.22 -7.65 -6.16
C ARG A 39 1.32 -8.68 -5.04
N ASP A 40 1.85 -8.28 -3.90
CA ASP A 40 2.06 -9.20 -2.81
C ASP A 40 0.76 -9.59 -2.14
N ALA A 41 -0.20 -8.66 -2.08
CA ALA A 41 -1.52 -8.98 -1.54
C ALA A 41 -2.21 -10.05 -2.38
N LYS A 42 -2.08 -9.95 -3.70
CA LYS A 42 -2.66 -10.95 -4.58
C LYS A 42 -2.03 -12.31 -4.38
N LYS A 43 -0.73 -12.36 -4.13
CA LYS A 43 -0.05 -13.62 -3.87
C LYS A 43 -0.53 -14.28 -2.59
N GLU A 44 -0.85 -13.48 -1.59
CA GLU A 44 -1.27 -14.00 -0.29
C GLU A 44 -2.77 -14.30 -0.24
N THR A 45 -3.53 -13.89 -1.25
CA THR A 45 -4.97 -14.12 -1.27
C THR A 45 -5.25 -15.62 -1.44
N PRO A 46 -6.19 -16.18 -0.67
CA PRO A 46 -6.54 -17.58 -0.81
C PRO A 46 -6.95 -17.94 -2.25
N VAL A 47 -6.44 -19.07 -2.72
CA VAL A 47 -6.60 -19.46 -4.12
C VAL A 47 -8.06 -19.70 -4.50
N ASP A 48 -8.84 -20.22 -3.57
CA ASP A 48 -10.23 -20.54 -3.84
C ASP A 48 -11.12 -19.30 -3.94
N THR A 49 -10.54 -18.11 -3.79
CA THR A 49 -11.28 -16.87 -3.92
C THR A 49 -10.72 -16.02 -5.06
N GLY A 50 -10.72 -16.60 -6.27
CA GLY A 50 -10.22 -15.86 -7.44
C GLY A 50 -10.88 -14.50 -7.61
N ARG A 51 -12.15 -14.38 -7.22
CA ARG A 51 -12.85 -13.11 -7.27
C ARG A 51 -12.16 -12.07 -6.39
N LEU A 52 -11.77 -12.47 -5.18
CA LEU A 52 -11.09 -11.55 -4.26
C LEU A 52 -9.74 -11.14 -4.83
N MET A 53 -8.94 -12.12 -5.25
CA MET A 53 -7.64 -11.82 -5.81
C MET A 53 -7.73 -10.86 -6.98
N GLY A 54 -8.67 -11.11 -7.89
CA GLY A 54 -8.82 -10.28 -9.07
C GLY A 54 -9.35 -8.89 -8.79
N SER A 55 -9.96 -8.68 -7.61
CA SER A 55 -10.57 -7.41 -7.27
C SER A 55 -9.61 -6.42 -6.62
N ILE A 56 -8.42 -6.86 -6.25
CA ILE A 56 -7.46 -6.00 -5.56
C ILE A 56 -6.85 -5.03 -6.56
N VAL A 57 -7.05 -3.74 -6.32
CA VAL A 57 -6.60 -2.70 -7.25
C VAL A 57 -5.89 -1.58 -6.49
N THR A 58 -5.10 -0.82 -7.22
CA THR A 58 -4.38 0.33 -6.70
C THR A 58 -4.89 1.58 -7.38
N ASP A 59 -5.18 2.61 -6.58
CA ASP A 59 -5.60 3.91 -7.08
C ASP A 59 -4.50 4.92 -6.77
N THR A 60 -3.88 5.48 -7.81
CA THR A 60 -2.83 6.47 -7.66
C THR A 60 -3.29 7.87 -8.05
N SER A 61 -4.60 8.09 -8.13
CA SER A 61 -5.13 9.37 -8.61
C SER A 61 -4.76 10.54 -7.70
N ASN A 62 -4.45 10.27 -6.43
CA ASN A 62 -4.07 11.33 -5.49
C ASN A 62 -2.58 11.38 -5.24
N ILE A 63 -1.77 10.93 -6.20
CA ILE A 63 -0.32 10.88 -6.00
C ILE A 63 0.27 12.27 -5.75
N GLU A 64 -0.35 13.32 -6.27
CA GLU A 64 0.13 14.67 -6.03
C GLU A 64 0.00 15.08 -4.56
N LYS A 65 -0.86 14.39 -3.83
CA LYS A 65 -1.00 14.57 -2.39
C LYS A 65 -0.24 13.52 -1.60
N TYR A 66 0.60 12.74 -2.27
CA TYR A 66 1.38 11.65 -1.67
C TYR A 66 0.47 10.61 -1.03
N GLU A 67 -0.60 10.25 -1.75
CA GLU A 67 -1.55 9.23 -1.32
C GLU A 67 -1.73 8.20 -2.41
N CYS A 68 -1.78 6.93 -2.01
CA CYS A 68 -2.18 5.83 -2.88
C CYS A 68 -3.09 4.92 -2.07
N GLU A 69 -4.09 4.36 -2.72
CA GLU A 69 -5.00 3.42 -2.07
C GLU A 69 -4.86 2.05 -2.71
N ILE A 70 -4.80 1.03 -1.88
CA ILE A 70 -4.82 -0.35 -2.35
C ILE A 70 -5.97 -1.04 -1.63
N GLY A 71 -6.82 -1.73 -2.36
CA GLY A 71 -7.93 -2.39 -1.70
C GLY A 71 -8.83 -3.13 -2.64
N THR A 72 -9.95 -3.54 -2.10
CA THR A 72 -10.94 -4.35 -2.80
C THR A 72 -12.33 -3.92 -2.38
N ASN A 73 -13.28 -4.06 -3.31
CA ASN A 73 -14.68 -3.81 -3.02
C ASN A 73 -15.46 -5.09 -2.71
N VAL A 74 -14.78 -6.23 -2.68
CA VAL A 74 -15.44 -7.48 -2.40
C VAL A 74 -15.92 -7.48 -0.95
N GLU A 75 -17.20 -7.78 -0.77
CA GLU A 75 -17.85 -7.62 0.53
C GLU A 75 -17.32 -8.56 1.61
N TYR A 76 -16.79 -9.72 1.23
CA TYR A 76 -16.29 -10.67 2.24
C TYR A 76 -14.81 -10.48 2.56
N ALA A 77 -14.15 -9.50 1.94
CA ALA A 77 -12.72 -9.30 2.15
C ALA A 77 -12.33 -9.10 3.63
N PRO A 78 -13.08 -8.32 4.43
CA PRO A 78 -12.71 -8.16 5.84
C PRO A 78 -12.72 -9.48 6.61
N TYR A 79 -13.61 -10.38 6.25
CA TYR A 79 -13.69 -11.66 6.95
C TYR A 79 -12.48 -12.54 6.63
N VAL A 80 -11.96 -12.44 5.42
CA VAL A 80 -10.74 -13.15 5.06
C VAL A 80 -9.55 -12.54 5.80
N GLU A 81 -9.47 -11.22 5.81
CA GLU A 81 -8.35 -10.51 6.41
C GLU A 81 -8.29 -10.71 7.92
N TYR A 82 -9.42 -10.58 8.60
CA TYR A 82 -9.46 -10.59 10.05
C TYR A 82 -10.04 -11.85 10.68
N GLY A 83 -10.67 -12.68 9.87
CA GLY A 83 -11.29 -13.90 10.37
C GLY A 83 -12.64 -13.62 11.01
N THR A 84 -13.30 -14.69 11.43
CA THR A 84 -14.55 -14.63 12.17
C THR A 84 -14.47 -15.65 13.29
N TYR A 85 -15.50 -15.72 14.12
CA TYR A 85 -15.49 -16.71 15.20
C TYR A 85 -15.53 -18.15 14.65
N LYS A 86 -15.92 -18.32 13.38
CA LYS A 86 -15.96 -19.64 12.74
C LYS A 86 -14.80 -19.91 11.81
N MET A 87 -13.98 -18.89 11.52
CA MET A 87 -12.97 -19.01 10.50
C MET A 87 -11.72 -18.24 10.92
N ASN A 88 -10.59 -18.90 10.81
CA ASN A 88 -9.32 -18.26 11.11
C ASN A 88 -9.01 -17.18 10.09
N ALA A 89 -8.35 -16.13 10.54
CA ALA A 89 -7.89 -15.07 9.65
C ALA A 89 -6.87 -15.61 8.65
N ARG A 90 -6.97 -15.14 7.42
CA ARG A 90 -5.99 -15.44 6.38
C ARG A 90 -5.58 -14.10 5.76
N PRO A 91 -4.78 -13.30 6.49
CA PRO A 91 -4.49 -11.93 6.05
C PRO A 91 -3.71 -11.91 4.75
N PHE A 92 -4.13 -11.05 3.86
CA PHE A 92 -3.49 -10.92 2.55
C PHE A 92 -3.03 -9.49 2.30
N LEU A 93 -3.72 -8.50 2.88
CA LEU A 93 -3.44 -7.11 2.60
C LEU A 93 -2.46 -6.51 3.60
N ARG A 94 -2.70 -6.72 4.90
CA ARG A 94 -1.85 -6.14 5.94
C ARG A 94 -0.39 -6.61 5.87
N PRO A 95 -0.12 -7.92 5.68
CA PRO A 95 1.29 -8.34 5.58
C PRO A 95 1.99 -7.70 4.40
N ALA A 96 1.31 -7.62 3.25
CA ALA A 96 1.88 -6.99 2.06
C ALA A 96 2.15 -5.51 2.32
N TYR A 97 1.22 -4.84 2.98
CA TYR A 97 1.38 -3.44 3.33
C TYR A 97 2.60 -3.23 4.23
N HIS A 98 2.69 -4.00 5.31
CA HIS A 98 3.79 -3.81 6.27
C HIS A 98 5.15 -4.10 5.66
N THR A 99 5.25 -5.17 4.88
CA THR A 99 6.52 -5.52 4.26
C THR A 99 6.99 -4.42 3.31
N ASN A 100 6.10 -3.93 2.48
CA ASN A 100 6.48 -2.97 1.45
C ASN A 100 6.65 -1.56 2.00
N THR A 101 5.92 -1.19 3.06
CA THR A 101 6.12 0.13 3.66
C THR A 101 7.45 0.23 4.38
N LYS A 102 7.95 -0.88 4.95
CA LYS A 102 9.29 -0.86 5.52
C LYS A 102 10.33 -0.55 4.47
N LYS A 103 10.18 -1.15 3.29
CA LYS A 103 11.09 -0.88 2.18
C LYS A 103 10.97 0.55 1.70
N LEU A 104 9.74 1.06 1.65
CA LEU A 104 9.53 2.44 1.23
C LEU A 104 10.21 3.41 2.19
N ILE A 105 10.05 3.18 3.50
CA ILE A 105 10.65 4.05 4.50
C ILE A 105 12.17 4.12 4.31
N GLN A 106 12.79 2.96 4.05
CA GLN A 106 14.23 2.93 3.83
C GLN A 106 14.62 3.71 2.59
N LYS A 107 13.87 3.57 1.51
CA LYS A 107 14.15 4.29 0.27
C LYS A 107 13.96 5.80 0.45
N VAL A 108 12.93 6.20 1.18
CA VAL A 108 12.70 7.61 1.45
C VAL A 108 13.84 8.20 2.26
N LYS A 109 14.31 7.48 3.26
CA LYS A 109 15.46 7.93 4.05
C LYS A 109 16.69 8.11 3.17
N ASN A 110 16.91 7.20 2.24
CA ASN A 110 18.05 7.30 1.33
C ASN A 110 17.92 8.52 0.41
N ILE A 111 16.72 8.80 -0.07
CA ILE A 111 16.50 9.94 -0.94
C ILE A 111 16.71 11.26 -0.19
N LEU A 112 16.12 11.38 1.00
CA LEU A 112 16.16 12.61 1.76
C LEU A 112 17.46 12.80 2.51
N GLY A 113 18.01 11.73 3.07
CA GLY A 113 19.20 11.82 3.89
C GLY A 113 20.48 11.66 3.12
N GLY A 114 20.44 11.03 1.97
CA GLY A 114 21.62 10.78 1.18
C GLY A 114 22.61 9.86 1.85
N LYS A 115 22.18 9.18 2.89
CA LYS A 115 23.07 8.32 3.66
C LYS A 115 22.35 7.08 4.13
#